data_dfc2adb6f674991e234311bb3e0f122c
#
_entry.id   dfc2adb6f674991e234311bb3e0f122c
#
_cell.length_a   1.000
_cell.length_b   1.000
_cell.length_c   1.000
_cell.angle_alpha   90.00
_cell.angle_beta   90.00
_cell.angle_gamma   90.00
#
_symmetry.space_group_name_H-M   'P 1'
#
loop_
_entity.id
_entity.type
_entity.pdbx_description
1 polymer ?
#
loop_
_entity_poly.entity_id
_entity_poly.type
_entity_poly.pdbx_seq_one_letter_code
_entity_poly.pdbx_strand_id
1 'polypeptide(L)'
;MALMEAWYPASRAESWDRVGLIAGDPSAHVTSILLAVDPVSAVVDEAIDEEAGLVITHHPLYLRGTSFLPTSDPKGASITRLIKNDIALFNAHTNADISADGVGDALAQLVGITSSSPLVPTGIDQAGRPIGHGRIGSITPTRLGDFLDLVAERLPAGPHGIFGSGDPGTIIERVAVSGGAGDSFLEAARESGADVFLTADLRHHPASEHLEGGAPALICGSHYATEWPWLPILERKLVQAASTANVEVRVKVSTIITEPWTSHRPTLGGRK
;
A
#
# COMPACT_ATOMS: atom_id res chain seq x y z
N MET A 1 5.10 7.60 17.77
CA MET A 1 3.63 7.74 17.91
C MET A 1 3.13 9.11 17.42
N ALA A 2 3.55 10.24 18.03
CA ALA A 2 3.05 11.56 17.66
C ALA A 2 3.23 11.94 16.17
N LEU A 3 4.35 11.56 15.55
CA LEU A 3 4.59 11.80 14.12
C LEU A 3 3.59 11.02 13.23
N MET A 4 3.35 9.75 13.56
CA MET A 4 2.39 8.94 12.81
C MET A 4 0.97 9.51 12.92
N GLU A 5 0.56 9.93 14.12
CA GLU A 5 -0.74 10.59 14.32
C GLU A 5 -0.84 11.93 13.60
N ALA A 6 0.25 12.71 13.52
CA ALA A 6 0.26 13.96 12.78
C ALA A 6 0.15 13.78 11.26
N TRP A 7 0.78 12.74 10.70
CA TRP A 7 0.79 12.49 9.26
C TRP A 7 -0.39 11.64 8.79
N TYR A 8 -0.73 10.62 9.58
CA TYR A 8 -1.76 9.62 9.31
C TYR A 8 -2.69 9.47 10.51
N PRO A 9 -3.50 10.51 10.82
CA PRO A 9 -4.37 10.49 12.00
C PRO A 9 -5.30 9.27 12.00
N ALA A 10 -5.41 8.61 13.15
CA ALA A 10 -6.30 7.45 13.31
C ALA A 10 -7.78 7.79 13.00
N SER A 11 -8.16 9.05 13.19
CA SER A 11 -9.51 9.55 12.88
C SER A 11 -9.87 9.54 11.38
N ARG A 12 -8.89 9.35 10.50
CA ARG A 12 -9.10 9.20 9.05
C ARG A 12 -9.35 7.77 8.62
N ALA A 13 -9.08 6.80 9.50
CA ALA A 13 -9.29 5.40 9.15
C ALA A 13 -10.77 5.10 8.91
N GLU A 14 -11.04 4.16 8.00
CA GLU A 14 -12.38 3.63 7.79
C GLU A 14 -12.96 3.06 9.08
N SER A 15 -14.27 3.16 9.26
CA SER A 15 -14.96 2.80 10.51
C SER A 15 -14.78 1.33 10.93
N TRP A 16 -14.55 0.46 9.95
CA TRP A 16 -14.30 -0.97 10.15
C TRP A 16 -12.85 -1.30 10.48
N ASP A 17 -11.92 -0.36 10.25
CA ASP A 17 -10.48 -0.56 10.36
C ASP A 17 -9.98 -0.44 11.81
N ARG A 18 -8.76 -0.90 12.04
CA ARG A 18 -8.06 -0.82 13.33
C ARG A 18 -6.62 -0.43 13.09
N VAL A 19 -6.29 0.80 13.42
CA VAL A 19 -4.97 1.41 13.19
C VAL A 19 -4.34 1.88 14.48
N GLY A 20 -3.02 1.98 14.52
CA GLY A 20 -2.26 2.48 15.64
C GLY A 20 -1.33 1.43 16.27
N LEU A 21 -1.00 1.60 17.55
CA LEU A 21 -0.12 0.70 18.30
C LEU A 21 -0.88 -0.60 18.62
N ILE A 22 -0.42 -1.70 18.02
CA ILE A 22 -1.00 -3.03 18.22
C ILE A 22 -0.43 -3.69 19.48
N ALA A 23 0.89 -3.54 19.68
CA ALA A 23 1.61 -4.07 20.83
C ALA A 23 2.86 -3.23 21.13
N GLY A 24 3.29 -3.23 22.38
CA GLY A 24 4.49 -2.52 22.85
C GLY A 24 4.17 -1.38 23.81
N ASP A 25 5.21 -0.81 24.39
CA ASP A 25 5.12 0.33 25.30
C ASP A 25 5.17 1.65 24.51
N PRO A 26 4.12 2.50 24.56
CA PRO A 26 4.11 3.79 23.87
C PRO A 26 5.16 4.78 24.38
N SER A 27 5.74 4.54 25.56
CA SER A 27 6.81 5.35 26.17
C SER A 27 8.22 4.84 25.88
N ALA A 28 8.36 3.66 25.23
CA ALA A 28 9.67 3.07 24.93
C ALA A 28 10.51 3.98 24.01
N HIS A 29 11.81 4.04 24.31
CA HIS A 29 12.78 4.70 23.44
C HIS A 29 13.15 3.81 22.27
N VAL A 30 12.89 4.27 21.05
CA VAL A 30 13.12 3.51 19.81
C VAL A 30 14.27 4.13 19.03
N THR A 31 15.30 3.33 18.75
CA THR A 31 16.46 3.71 17.94
C THR A 31 16.56 3.01 16.59
N SER A 32 15.71 1.99 16.36
CA SER A 32 15.67 1.22 15.12
C SER A 32 14.22 0.91 14.74
N ILE A 33 13.86 1.21 13.51
CA ILE A 33 12.51 1.01 12.96
C ILE A 33 12.60 0.18 11.69
N LEU A 34 11.79 -0.87 11.60
CA LEU A 34 11.57 -1.63 10.37
C LEU A 34 10.20 -1.25 9.78
N LEU A 35 10.15 -0.96 8.48
CA LEU A 35 8.94 -0.67 7.73
C LEU A 35 8.61 -1.86 6.82
N ALA A 36 7.36 -2.31 6.81
CA ALA A 36 6.91 -3.41 5.97
C ALA A 36 5.44 -3.22 5.54
N VAL A 37 4.99 -3.95 4.51
CA VAL A 37 3.56 -3.96 4.15
C VAL A 37 2.80 -4.85 5.13
N ASP A 38 3.25 -6.08 5.33
CA ASP A 38 2.54 -7.12 6.10
C ASP A 38 3.30 -7.55 7.35
N PRO A 39 2.61 -7.79 8.49
CA PRO A 39 3.22 -8.30 9.72
C PRO A 39 3.33 -9.84 9.71
N VAL A 40 3.87 -10.42 8.64
CA VAL A 40 4.05 -11.88 8.49
C VAL A 40 5.28 -12.39 9.24
N SER A 41 5.37 -13.71 9.44
CA SER A 41 6.46 -14.34 10.22
C SER A 41 7.85 -13.97 9.72
N ALA A 42 8.05 -13.90 8.39
CA ALA A 42 9.33 -13.52 7.80
C ALA A 42 9.76 -12.08 8.14
N VAL A 43 8.78 -11.16 8.19
CA VAL A 43 9.03 -9.76 8.62
C VAL A 43 9.32 -9.70 10.13
N VAL A 44 8.71 -10.56 10.93
CA VAL A 44 9.04 -10.69 12.37
C VAL A 44 10.44 -11.25 12.54
N ASP A 45 10.87 -12.22 11.73
CA ASP A 45 12.25 -12.72 11.72
C ASP A 45 13.24 -11.60 11.40
N GLU A 46 12.98 -10.85 10.32
CA GLU A 46 13.81 -9.69 9.93
C GLU A 46 13.87 -8.64 11.05
N ALA A 47 12.75 -8.34 11.72
CA ALA A 47 12.71 -7.36 12.80
C ALA A 47 13.59 -7.78 13.99
N ILE A 48 13.61 -9.09 14.32
CA ILE A 48 14.46 -9.64 15.37
C ILE A 48 15.93 -9.58 14.96
N ASP A 49 16.27 -10.01 13.74
CA ASP A 49 17.65 -10.03 13.21
C ASP A 49 18.23 -8.61 13.09
N GLU A 50 17.38 -7.61 12.78
CA GLU A 50 17.76 -6.19 12.70
C GLU A 50 17.73 -5.46 14.04
N GLU A 51 17.42 -6.16 15.14
CA GLU A 51 17.28 -5.55 16.48
C GLU A 51 16.35 -4.33 16.44
N ALA A 52 15.24 -4.43 15.71
CA ALA A 52 14.26 -3.35 15.61
C ALA A 52 13.55 -3.13 16.95
N GLY A 53 13.42 -1.88 17.39
CA GLY A 53 12.58 -1.54 18.55
C GLY A 53 11.13 -1.30 18.16
N LEU A 54 10.84 -1.06 16.86
CA LEU A 54 9.51 -0.82 16.34
C LEU A 54 9.40 -1.39 14.92
N VAL A 55 8.32 -2.10 14.65
CA VAL A 55 7.86 -2.43 13.30
C VAL A 55 6.66 -1.55 12.97
N ILE A 56 6.69 -0.86 11.84
CA ILE A 56 5.54 -0.16 11.29
C ILE A 56 5.10 -0.90 10.04
N THR A 57 3.85 -1.38 10.05
CA THR A 57 3.26 -2.04 8.89
C THR A 57 2.13 -1.22 8.28
N HIS A 58 1.85 -1.45 7.00
CA HIS A 58 0.61 -0.98 6.40
C HIS A 58 -0.57 -1.80 6.93
N HIS A 59 -0.54 -3.10 6.76
CA HIS A 59 -1.61 -3.98 7.20
C HIS A 59 -1.59 -4.23 8.72
N PRO A 60 -2.80 -4.30 9.34
CA PRO A 60 -2.92 -4.68 10.74
C PRO A 60 -2.72 -6.19 10.93
N LEU A 61 -2.02 -6.59 11.99
CA LEU A 61 -1.96 -8.00 12.39
C LEU A 61 -3.36 -8.54 12.77
N TYR A 62 -4.14 -7.70 13.45
CA TYR A 62 -5.51 -8.00 13.90
C TYR A 62 -6.48 -6.93 13.41
N LEU A 63 -7.17 -7.20 12.32
CA LEU A 63 -8.26 -6.35 11.83
C LEU A 63 -9.52 -6.49 12.70
N ARG A 64 -9.71 -7.68 13.28
CA ARG A 64 -10.78 -7.98 14.23
C ARG A 64 -10.19 -8.32 15.58
N GLY A 65 -10.89 -7.94 16.66
CA GLY A 65 -10.49 -8.29 18.02
C GLY A 65 -10.36 -9.80 18.21
N THR A 66 -9.39 -10.22 19.03
CA THR A 66 -9.19 -11.61 19.41
C THR A 66 -9.20 -11.76 20.92
N SER A 67 -9.73 -12.89 21.42
CA SER A 67 -9.70 -13.25 22.84
C SER A 67 -8.56 -14.19 23.19
N PHE A 68 -7.86 -14.73 22.21
CA PHE A 68 -6.82 -15.75 22.41
C PHE A 68 -5.61 -15.48 21.54
N LEU A 69 -4.41 -15.70 22.11
CA LEU A 69 -3.11 -15.51 21.44
C LEU A 69 -2.22 -16.74 21.58
N PRO A 70 -2.70 -17.96 21.26
CA PRO A 70 -1.86 -19.15 21.37
C PRO A 70 -0.74 -19.11 20.31
N THR A 71 0.45 -19.59 20.67
CA THR A 71 1.57 -19.68 19.73
C THR A 71 1.42 -20.77 18.67
N SER A 72 0.38 -21.59 18.77
CA SER A 72 -0.05 -22.53 17.72
C SER A 72 -0.81 -21.84 16.58
N ASP A 73 -1.27 -20.59 16.76
CA ASP A 73 -1.81 -19.74 15.72
C ASP A 73 -0.71 -18.84 15.16
N PRO A 74 -0.59 -18.66 13.81
CA PRO A 74 0.47 -17.86 13.21
C PRO A 74 0.52 -16.41 13.71
N LYS A 75 -0.63 -15.76 13.89
CA LYS A 75 -0.68 -14.39 14.40
C LYS A 75 -0.34 -14.31 15.88
N GLY A 76 -0.82 -15.30 16.66
CA GLY A 76 -0.46 -15.48 18.07
C GLY A 76 1.05 -15.73 18.25
N ALA A 77 1.67 -16.52 17.37
CA ALA A 77 3.12 -16.74 17.36
C ALA A 77 3.87 -15.43 17.04
N SER A 78 3.47 -14.71 15.99
CA SER A 78 4.10 -13.46 15.57
C SER A 78 4.08 -12.41 16.68
N ILE A 79 2.92 -12.13 17.28
CA ILE A 79 2.81 -11.14 18.36
C ILE A 79 3.58 -11.56 19.62
N THR A 80 3.58 -12.87 19.95
CA THR A 80 4.33 -13.39 21.10
C THR A 80 5.84 -13.20 20.90
N ARG A 81 6.34 -13.41 19.69
CA ARG A 81 7.75 -13.23 19.34
C ARG A 81 8.16 -11.75 19.41
N LEU A 82 7.35 -10.85 18.86
CA LEU A 82 7.59 -9.41 18.97
C LEU A 82 7.67 -8.98 20.43
N ILE A 83 6.70 -9.34 21.26
CA ILE A 83 6.67 -8.97 22.69
C ILE A 83 7.89 -9.54 23.45
N LYS A 84 8.28 -10.79 23.18
CA LYS A 84 9.45 -11.42 23.84
C LYS A 84 10.78 -10.78 23.46
N ASN A 85 10.86 -10.08 22.35
CA ASN A 85 12.05 -9.37 21.88
C ASN A 85 11.94 -7.85 22.09
N ASP A 86 10.98 -7.38 22.89
CA ASP A 86 10.73 -5.96 23.17
C ASP A 86 10.50 -5.11 21.91
N ILE A 87 9.92 -5.71 20.86
CA ILE A 87 9.63 -5.06 19.58
C ILE A 87 8.18 -4.60 19.57
N ALA A 88 7.96 -3.30 19.46
CA ALA A 88 6.64 -2.73 19.29
C ALA A 88 6.11 -2.94 17.85
N LEU A 89 4.80 -3.11 17.69
CA LEU A 89 4.12 -3.20 16.40
C LEU A 89 3.09 -2.09 16.27
N PHE A 90 3.20 -1.31 15.20
CA PHE A 90 2.28 -0.24 14.83
C PHE A 90 1.79 -0.45 13.40
N ASN A 91 0.53 -0.14 13.10
CA ASN A 91 0.05 -0.10 11.72
C ASN A 91 -0.58 1.24 11.36
N ALA A 92 -0.45 1.60 10.07
CA ALA A 92 -1.18 2.68 9.43
C ALA A 92 -1.73 2.15 8.10
N HIS A 93 -3.01 1.88 8.06
CA HIS A 93 -3.73 1.19 7.00
C HIS A 93 -4.60 2.19 6.21
N THR A 94 -5.92 2.15 6.32
CA THR A 94 -6.80 3.06 5.55
C THR A 94 -6.56 4.54 5.88
N ASN A 95 -6.08 4.86 7.07
CA ASN A 95 -5.64 6.22 7.39
C ASN A 95 -4.42 6.67 6.56
N ALA A 96 -3.52 5.76 6.19
CA ALA A 96 -2.42 6.04 5.28
C ALA A 96 -2.89 6.10 3.82
N ASP A 97 -3.91 5.31 3.42
CA ASP A 97 -4.51 5.39 2.08
C ASP A 97 -5.15 6.75 1.82
N ILE A 98 -5.86 7.26 2.82
CA ILE A 98 -6.62 8.52 2.72
C ILE A 98 -5.73 9.75 2.81
N SER A 99 -4.66 9.69 3.62
CA SER A 99 -3.83 10.86 3.92
C SER A 99 -2.95 11.28 2.74
N ALA A 100 -2.60 12.57 2.72
CA ALA A 100 -1.58 13.09 1.83
C ALA A 100 -0.20 12.46 2.17
N ASP A 101 0.64 12.28 1.15
CA ASP A 101 1.91 11.53 1.21
C ASP A 101 1.71 10.07 1.68
N GLY A 102 0.53 9.52 1.44
CA GLY A 102 0.18 8.14 1.74
C GLY A 102 0.34 7.20 0.55
N VAL A 103 -0.33 6.04 0.63
CA VAL A 103 -0.20 4.95 -0.36
C VAL A 103 -0.60 5.40 -1.76
N GLY A 104 -1.73 6.12 -1.89
CA GLY A 104 -2.20 6.61 -3.19
C GLY A 104 -1.22 7.60 -3.83
N ASP A 105 -0.64 8.53 -3.06
CA ASP A 105 0.35 9.49 -3.57
C ASP A 105 1.65 8.80 -3.97
N ALA A 106 2.08 7.80 -3.19
CA ALA A 106 3.26 7.02 -3.48
C ALA A 106 3.14 6.26 -4.81
N LEU A 107 2.02 5.58 -5.02
CA LEU A 107 1.75 4.85 -6.25
C LEU A 107 1.62 5.80 -7.45
N ALA A 108 0.91 6.94 -7.28
CA ALA A 108 0.78 7.96 -8.31
C ALA A 108 2.15 8.52 -8.72
N GLN A 109 3.00 8.85 -7.76
CA GLN A 109 4.36 9.33 -8.02
C GLN A 109 5.21 8.27 -8.74
N LEU A 110 5.12 7.01 -8.31
CA LEU A 110 5.86 5.91 -8.91
C LEU A 110 5.58 5.76 -10.40
N VAL A 111 4.30 5.85 -10.80
CA VAL A 111 3.89 5.67 -12.21
C VAL A 111 3.92 6.97 -13.02
N GLY A 112 4.39 8.07 -12.42
CA GLY A 112 4.64 9.33 -13.12
C GLY A 112 3.43 10.25 -13.24
N ILE A 113 2.40 10.07 -12.41
CA ILE A 113 1.25 10.98 -12.37
C ILE A 113 1.70 12.32 -11.79
N THR A 114 1.37 13.40 -12.47
CA THR A 114 1.59 14.78 -12.04
C THR A 114 0.26 15.44 -11.66
N SER A 115 0.33 16.42 -10.76
CA SER A 115 -0.86 17.20 -10.34
C SER A 115 -2.02 16.32 -9.90
N SER A 116 -1.73 15.31 -9.06
CA SER A 116 -2.74 14.36 -8.59
C SER A 116 -3.74 15.00 -7.61
N SER A 117 -4.96 14.50 -7.65
CA SER A 117 -6.00 14.73 -6.65
C SER A 117 -6.60 13.40 -6.19
N PRO A 118 -7.26 13.33 -5.03
CA PRO A 118 -7.94 12.12 -4.61
C PRO A 118 -8.96 11.65 -5.66
N LEU A 119 -8.98 10.35 -5.94
CA LEU A 119 -9.99 9.72 -6.79
C LEU A 119 -11.36 9.78 -6.11
N VAL A 120 -11.41 9.46 -4.82
CA VAL A 120 -12.60 9.62 -3.96
C VAL A 120 -12.24 10.58 -2.84
N PRO A 121 -12.57 11.90 -2.96
CA PRO A 121 -12.28 12.88 -1.93
C PRO A 121 -13.05 12.61 -0.64
N THR A 122 -12.37 12.73 0.53
CA THR A 122 -12.97 12.60 1.86
C THR A 122 -12.86 13.88 2.68
N GLY A 123 -12.07 14.88 2.23
CA GLY A 123 -11.89 16.15 2.92
C GLY A 123 -10.60 16.86 2.55
N ILE A 124 -10.16 17.70 3.45
CA ILE A 124 -8.87 18.42 3.39
C ILE A 124 -8.09 18.21 4.68
N ASP A 125 -6.77 18.19 4.59
CA ASP A 125 -5.90 18.10 5.77
C ASP A 125 -5.69 19.50 6.41
N GLN A 126 -4.95 19.54 7.53
CA GLN A 126 -4.66 20.80 8.24
C GLN A 126 -3.80 21.79 7.42
N ALA A 127 -3.12 21.32 6.39
CA ALA A 127 -2.35 22.15 5.47
C ALA A 127 -3.18 22.60 4.26
N GLY A 128 -4.47 22.30 4.21
CA GLY A 128 -5.36 22.64 3.10
C GLY A 128 -5.23 21.71 1.88
N ARG A 129 -4.53 20.59 1.99
CA ARG A 129 -4.38 19.63 0.89
C ARG A 129 -5.58 18.70 0.82
N PRO A 130 -6.13 18.40 -0.37
CA PRO A 130 -7.21 17.42 -0.50
C PRO A 130 -6.71 16.02 -0.13
N ILE A 131 -7.55 15.30 0.62
CA ILE A 131 -7.32 13.91 1.06
C ILE A 131 -8.47 13.02 0.62
N GLY A 132 -8.20 11.71 0.49
CA GLY A 132 -9.18 10.72 0.08
C GLY A 132 -8.52 9.49 -0.53
N HIS A 133 -9.36 8.52 -0.91
CA HIS A 133 -8.88 7.26 -1.48
C HIS A 133 -8.38 7.41 -2.92
N GLY A 134 -7.32 6.67 -3.22
CA GLY A 134 -6.70 6.67 -4.54
C GLY A 134 -6.22 8.03 -4.99
N ARG A 135 -5.71 8.09 -6.20
CA ARG A 135 -5.33 9.36 -6.86
C ARG A 135 -5.72 9.32 -8.33
N ILE A 136 -5.97 10.49 -8.88
CA ILE A 136 -6.14 10.70 -10.31
C ILE A 136 -5.34 11.92 -10.74
N GLY A 137 -4.74 11.87 -11.91
CA GLY A 137 -3.99 12.98 -12.48
C GLY A 137 -3.54 12.67 -13.90
N SER A 138 -2.69 13.53 -14.45
CA SER A 138 -2.21 13.39 -15.82
C SER A 138 -0.80 12.79 -15.87
N ILE A 139 -0.53 12.09 -16.95
CA ILE A 139 0.81 11.68 -17.38
C ILE A 139 1.11 12.30 -18.74
N THR A 140 2.35 12.23 -19.20
CA THR A 140 2.65 12.52 -20.61
C THR A 140 1.91 11.51 -21.48
N PRO A 141 1.15 11.97 -22.52
CA PRO A 141 0.41 11.07 -23.39
C PRO A 141 1.30 9.94 -23.93
N THR A 142 0.86 8.70 -23.73
CA THR A 142 1.60 7.50 -24.12
C THR A 142 0.65 6.40 -24.56
N ARG A 143 1.15 5.32 -25.17
CA ARG A 143 0.34 4.14 -25.48
C ARG A 143 0.08 3.35 -24.20
N LEU A 144 -1.09 2.76 -24.10
CA LEU A 144 -1.43 1.89 -22.96
C LEU A 144 -0.44 0.75 -22.79
N GLY A 145 0.05 0.15 -23.89
CA GLY A 145 1.08 -0.89 -23.85
C GLY A 145 2.38 -0.41 -23.21
N ASP A 146 2.88 0.78 -23.62
CA ASP A 146 4.10 1.37 -23.08
C ASP A 146 3.93 1.73 -21.58
N PHE A 147 2.73 2.14 -21.18
CA PHE A 147 2.41 2.41 -19.79
C PHE A 147 2.34 1.11 -18.95
N LEU A 148 1.81 0.02 -19.50
CA LEU A 148 1.86 -1.30 -18.85
C LEU A 148 3.31 -1.74 -18.60
N ASP A 149 4.19 -1.59 -19.60
CA ASP A 149 5.61 -1.92 -19.47
C ASP A 149 6.27 -1.06 -18.37
N LEU A 150 5.98 0.25 -18.35
CA LEU A 150 6.47 1.16 -17.31
C LEU A 150 6.00 0.76 -15.91
N VAL A 151 4.72 0.40 -15.73
CA VAL A 151 4.18 -0.06 -14.45
C VAL A 151 4.87 -1.36 -14.02
N ALA A 152 5.04 -2.32 -14.94
CA ALA A 152 5.71 -3.58 -14.67
C ALA A 152 7.19 -3.39 -14.26
N GLU A 153 7.88 -2.40 -14.84
CA GLU A 153 9.27 -2.06 -14.51
C GLU A 153 9.42 -1.40 -13.14
N ARG A 154 8.45 -0.55 -12.76
CA ARG A 154 8.57 0.29 -11.57
C ARG A 154 8.02 -0.32 -10.29
N LEU A 155 7.01 -1.18 -10.39
CA LEU A 155 6.49 -1.89 -9.21
C LEU A 155 7.52 -2.89 -8.67
N PRO A 156 7.53 -3.15 -7.35
CA PRO A 156 8.35 -4.21 -6.77
C PRO A 156 8.17 -5.54 -7.52
N ALA A 157 9.28 -6.19 -7.82
CA ALA A 157 9.27 -7.45 -8.53
C ALA A 157 8.54 -8.54 -7.73
N GLY A 158 7.76 -9.36 -8.42
CA GLY A 158 7.06 -10.48 -7.84
C GLY A 158 6.49 -11.41 -8.91
N PRO A 159 6.17 -12.66 -8.56
CA PRO A 159 5.68 -13.64 -9.53
C PRO A 159 4.27 -13.33 -10.04
N HIS A 160 3.52 -12.46 -9.38
CA HIS A 160 2.19 -12.05 -9.82
C HIS A 160 2.26 -11.27 -11.14
N GLY A 161 3.25 -10.37 -11.28
CA GLY A 161 3.32 -9.47 -12.41
C GLY A 161 2.16 -8.48 -12.44
N ILE A 162 1.75 -8.05 -13.65
CA ILE A 162 0.57 -7.21 -13.85
C ILE A 162 -0.32 -7.79 -14.96
N PHE A 163 -1.61 -7.54 -14.86
CA PHE A 163 -2.59 -7.83 -15.92
C PHE A 163 -3.12 -6.50 -16.46
N GLY A 164 -3.28 -6.40 -17.76
CA GLY A 164 -3.84 -5.22 -18.42
C GLY A 164 -5.04 -5.58 -19.29
N SER A 165 -6.00 -4.67 -19.41
CA SER A 165 -7.13 -4.74 -20.34
C SER A 165 -7.07 -3.59 -21.33
N GLY A 166 -7.86 -3.68 -22.41
CA GLY A 166 -7.94 -2.66 -23.46
C GLY A 166 -6.96 -2.88 -24.61
N ASP A 167 -7.02 -1.99 -25.60
CA ASP A 167 -6.11 -2.02 -26.76
C ASP A 167 -4.78 -1.35 -26.40
N PRO A 168 -3.64 -2.08 -26.44
CA PRO A 168 -2.31 -1.53 -26.15
C PRO A 168 -1.92 -0.31 -26.99
N GLY A 169 -2.53 -0.12 -28.16
CA GLY A 169 -2.29 1.03 -29.03
C GLY A 169 -3.01 2.31 -28.63
N THR A 170 -3.97 2.24 -27.71
CA THR A 170 -4.74 3.39 -27.25
C THR A 170 -3.82 4.41 -26.56
N ILE A 171 -3.98 5.70 -26.91
CA ILE A 171 -3.28 6.78 -26.23
C ILE A 171 -4.02 7.11 -24.94
N ILE A 172 -3.29 7.13 -23.83
CA ILE A 172 -3.77 7.49 -22.50
C ILE A 172 -3.04 8.72 -21.97
N GLU A 173 -3.73 9.53 -21.19
CA GLU A 173 -3.19 10.73 -20.56
C GLU A 173 -3.66 10.86 -19.11
N ARG A 174 -4.89 10.40 -18.82
CA ARG A 174 -5.51 10.54 -17.51
C ARG A 174 -5.54 9.21 -16.78
N VAL A 175 -4.78 9.12 -15.69
CA VAL A 175 -4.55 7.87 -14.95
C VAL A 175 -5.11 7.97 -13.55
N ALA A 176 -5.92 6.98 -13.16
CA ALA A 176 -6.34 6.77 -11.78
C ALA A 176 -5.53 5.61 -11.17
N VAL A 177 -5.22 5.71 -9.87
CA VAL A 177 -4.53 4.66 -9.12
C VAL A 177 -5.14 4.48 -7.73
N SER A 178 -5.11 3.24 -7.23
CA SER A 178 -5.38 2.89 -5.83
C SER A 178 -4.52 1.69 -5.43
N GLY A 179 -3.73 1.80 -4.37
CA GLY A 179 -3.03 0.65 -3.79
C GLY A 179 -4.03 -0.35 -3.21
N GLY A 180 -3.63 -1.63 -3.17
CA GLY A 180 -4.46 -2.70 -2.63
C GLY A 180 -5.72 -2.99 -3.44
N ALA A 181 -6.75 -3.54 -2.79
CA ALA A 181 -7.99 -3.99 -3.42
C ALA A 181 -8.86 -2.81 -3.92
N GLY A 182 -9.06 -2.74 -5.24
CA GLY A 182 -9.72 -1.60 -5.89
C GLY A 182 -11.11 -1.83 -6.47
N ASP A 183 -11.73 -2.98 -6.26
CA ASP A 183 -13.08 -3.25 -6.79
C ASP A 183 -14.10 -2.15 -6.45
N SER A 184 -14.03 -1.60 -5.24
CA SER A 184 -14.95 -0.57 -4.75
C SER A 184 -14.78 0.80 -5.42
N PHE A 185 -13.68 1.02 -6.13
CA PHE A 185 -13.35 2.28 -6.80
C PHE A 185 -13.58 2.27 -8.31
N LEU A 186 -14.04 1.15 -8.88
CA LEU A 186 -14.26 1.02 -10.32
C LEU A 186 -15.22 2.09 -10.87
N GLU A 187 -16.33 2.35 -10.17
CA GLU A 187 -17.28 3.38 -10.57
C GLU A 187 -16.68 4.79 -10.45
N ALA A 188 -16.01 5.08 -9.35
CA ALA A 188 -15.31 6.38 -9.17
C ALA A 188 -14.25 6.61 -10.26
N ALA A 189 -13.51 5.57 -10.66
CA ALA A 189 -12.55 5.65 -11.75
C ALA A 189 -13.24 5.97 -13.09
N ARG A 190 -14.41 5.37 -13.36
CA ARG A 190 -15.23 5.67 -14.52
C ARG A 190 -15.72 7.12 -14.53
N GLU A 191 -16.34 7.55 -13.45
CA GLU A 191 -16.90 8.89 -13.29
C GLU A 191 -15.83 10.00 -13.35
N SER A 192 -14.60 9.67 -12.94
CA SER A 192 -13.47 10.59 -12.98
C SER A 192 -13.00 10.93 -14.39
N GLY A 193 -13.42 10.14 -15.40
CA GLY A 193 -12.95 10.27 -16.78
C GLY A 193 -11.49 9.81 -16.96
N ALA A 194 -11.01 8.86 -16.14
CA ALA A 194 -9.71 8.23 -16.35
C ALA A 194 -9.70 7.41 -17.64
N ASP A 195 -8.55 7.36 -18.32
CA ASP A 195 -8.32 6.46 -19.46
C ASP A 195 -7.93 5.06 -18.98
N VAL A 196 -7.25 4.98 -17.83
CA VAL A 196 -6.81 3.73 -17.21
C VAL A 196 -6.86 3.83 -15.69
N PHE A 197 -7.19 2.71 -15.03
CA PHE A 197 -7.19 2.57 -13.58
C PHE A 197 -6.24 1.43 -13.15
N LEU A 198 -5.21 1.78 -12.40
CA LEU A 198 -4.25 0.84 -11.80
C LEU A 198 -4.63 0.55 -10.34
N THR A 199 -4.82 -0.73 -10.02
CA THR A 199 -5.12 -1.21 -8.66
C THR A 199 -4.72 -2.68 -8.50
N ALA A 200 -5.20 -3.36 -7.46
CA ALA A 200 -4.99 -4.79 -7.23
C ALA A 200 -6.29 -5.53 -6.88
N ASP A 201 -6.20 -6.84 -6.74
CA ASP A 201 -7.27 -7.75 -6.27
C ASP A 201 -8.62 -7.61 -6.99
N LEU A 202 -8.61 -7.23 -8.26
CA LEU A 202 -9.83 -7.13 -9.05
C LEU A 202 -10.45 -8.52 -9.25
N ARG A 203 -11.66 -8.69 -8.75
CA ARG A 203 -12.44 -9.92 -8.95
C ARG A 203 -13.04 -9.97 -10.35
N HIS A 204 -13.23 -11.18 -10.86
CA HIS A 204 -13.68 -11.43 -12.23
C HIS A 204 -14.94 -10.65 -12.61
N HIS A 205 -16.04 -10.78 -11.84
CA HIS A 205 -17.30 -10.15 -12.20
C HIS A 205 -17.26 -8.62 -12.15
N PRO A 206 -16.78 -7.96 -11.07
CA PRO A 206 -16.64 -6.51 -11.05
C PRO A 206 -15.80 -5.97 -12.20
N ALA A 207 -14.66 -6.60 -12.50
CA ALA A 207 -13.82 -6.18 -13.61
C ALA A 207 -14.47 -6.40 -14.97
N SER A 208 -15.14 -7.55 -15.19
CA SER A 208 -15.82 -7.86 -16.45
C SER A 208 -16.98 -6.90 -16.70
N GLU A 209 -17.84 -6.68 -15.72
CA GLU A 209 -18.97 -5.75 -15.79
C GLU A 209 -18.50 -4.30 -16.03
N HIS A 210 -17.41 -3.91 -15.37
CA HIS A 210 -16.79 -2.61 -15.60
C HIS A 210 -16.36 -2.46 -17.07
N LEU A 211 -15.66 -3.44 -17.63
CA LEU A 211 -15.16 -3.41 -19.01
C LEU A 211 -16.27 -3.45 -20.05
N GLU A 212 -17.40 -4.09 -19.78
CA GLU A 212 -18.61 -4.03 -20.64
C GLU A 212 -19.12 -2.58 -20.76
N GLY A 213 -18.93 -1.75 -19.75
CA GLY A 213 -19.26 -0.33 -19.75
C GLY A 213 -18.25 0.56 -20.49
N GLY A 214 -17.13 0.03 -20.95
CA GLY A 214 -16.09 0.74 -21.72
C GLY A 214 -14.90 1.20 -20.88
N ALA A 215 -14.60 2.50 -20.86
CA ALA A 215 -13.46 3.06 -20.11
C ALA A 215 -13.77 3.18 -18.61
N PRO A 216 -12.70 3.26 -17.75
CA PRO A 216 -11.28 3.14 -18.09
C PRO A 216 -10.83 1.71 -18.37
N ALA A 217 -9.71 1.56 -19.07
CA ALA A 217 -8.97 0.31 -19.09
C ALA A 217 -8.48 -0.03 -17.67
N LEU A 218 -8.27 -1.31 -17.37
CA LEU A 218 -7.84 -1.76 -16.05
C LEU A 218 -6.41 -2.30 -16.10
N ILE A 219 -5.62 -1.95 -15.09
CA ILE A 219 -4.35 -2.58 -14.78
C ILE A 219 -4.46 -3.15 -13.37
N CYS A 220 -4.25 -4.47 -13.23
CA CYS A 220 -4.28 -5.18 -11.97
C CYS A 220 -2.87 -5.65 -11.61
N GLY A 221 -2.25 -5.01 -10.63
CA GLY A 221 -0.99 -5.41 -10.02
C GLY A 221 -1.19 -6.37 -8.85
N SER A 222 -0.11 -6.71 -8.16
CA SER A 222 -0.23 -7.41 -6.88
C SER A 222 -0.56 -6.43 -5.75
N HIS A 223 -1.28 -6.90 -4.74
CA HIS A 223 -1.67 -6.11 -3.57
C HIS A 223 -0.42 -5.49 -2.91
N TYR A 224 0.52 -6.35 -2.50
CA TYR A 224 1.80 -5.94 -1.94
C TYR A 224 2.54 -4.90 -2.79
N ALA A 225 2.67 -5.15 -4.10
CA ALA A 225 3.46 -4.30 -4.98
C ALA A 225 2.85 -2.91 -5.17
N THR A 226 1.53 -2.78 -5.12
CA THR A 226 0.84 -1.49 -5.26
C THR A 226 0.86 -0.64 -3.99
N GLU A 227 1.18 -1.22 -2.83
CA GLU A 227 1.24 -0.53 -1.53
C GLU A 227 2.68 -0.29 -1.04
N TRP A 228 3.61 -1.18 -1.38
CA TRP A 228 5.01 -1.07 -0.97
C TRP A 228 5.66 0.30 -1.28
N PRO A 229 5.32 1.00 -2.39
CA PRO A 229 5.91 2.31 -2.72
C PRO A 229 5.76 3.38 -1.63
N TRP A 230 4.79 3.23 -0.73
CA TRP A 230 4.61 4.12 0.40
C TRP A 230 5.75 4.01 1.44
N LEU A 231 6.32 2.83 1.63
CA LEU A 231 7.33 2.60 2.67
C LEU A 231 8.59 3.49 2.50
N PRO A 232 9.19 3.65 1.30
CA PRO A 232 10.28 4.60 1.10
C PRO A 232 9.90 6.07 1.33
N ILE A 233 8.64 6.45 1.15
CA ILE A 233 8.15 7.79 1.49
C ILE A 233 8.12 7.96 3.00
N LEU A 234 7.58 6.98 3.73
CA LEU A 234 7.53 6.99 5.19
C LEU A 234 8.94 7.00 5.79
N GLU A 235 9.87 6.20 5.24
CA GLU A 235 11.27 6.21 5.65
C GLU A 235 11.86 7.62 5.59
N ARG A 236 11.77 8.28 4.42
CA ARG A 236 12.28 9.66 4.25
C ARG A 236 11.67 10.63 5.25
N LYS A 237 10.36 10.53 5.50
CA LYS A 237 9.66 11.40 6.49
C LYS A 237 10.18 11.16 7.91
N LEU A 238 10.37 9.90 8.30
CA LEU A 238 10.90 9.54 9.63
C LEU A 238 12.33 10.02 9.81
N VAL A 239 13.20 9.76 8.83
CA VAL A 239 14.61 10.20 8.85
C VAL A 239 14.71 11.73 8.91
N GLN A 240 13.92 12.44 8.11
CA GLN A 240 13.89 13.90 8.12
C GLN A 240 13.41 14.46 9.47
N ALA A 241 12.38 13.87 10.06
CA ALA A 241 11.86 14.29 11.36
C ALA A 241 12.87 14.03 12.48
N ALA A 242 13.55 12.88 12.47
CA ALA A 242 14.62 12.55 13.41
C ALA A 242 15.79 13.53 13.32
N SER A 243 16.23 13.82 12.08
CA SER A 243 17.30 14.83 11.83
C SER A 243 16.91 16.21 12.37
N THR A 244 15.68 16.65 12.13
CA THR A 244 15.15 17.94 12.62
C THR A 244 15.11 18.01 14.14
N ALA A 245 14.79 16.89 14.79
CA ALA A 245 14.75 16.76 16.25
C ALA A 245 16.13 16.49 16.88
N ASN A 246 17.18 16.35 16.07
CA ASN A 246 18.52 15.92 16.50
C ASN A 246 18.52 14.60 17.29
N VAL A 247 17.72 13.64 16.80
CA VAL A 247 17.60 12.28 17.34
C VAL A 247 18.20 11.30 16.34
N GLU A 248 19.01 10.37 16.83
CA GLU A 248 19.55 9.28 16.01
C GLU A 248 18.52 8.13 15.99
N VAL A 249 18.07 7.76 14.78
CA VAL A 249 17.22 6.61 14.56
C VAL A 249 17.58 5.96 13.24
N ARG A 250 17.73 4.64 13.24
CA ARG A 250 17.87 3.84 12.03
C ARG A 250 16.48 3.46 11.53
N VAL A 251 16.19 3.75 10.28
CA VAL A 251 14.95 3.31 9.62
C VAL A 251 15.33 2.41 8.45
N LYS A 252 14.72 1.25 8.36
CA LYS A 252 14.95 0.28 7.28
C LYS A 252 13.60 -0.08 6.64
N VAL A 253 13.55 -0.08 5.32
CA VAL A 253 12.42 -0.63 4.55
C VAL A 253 12.69 -2.11 4.28
N SER A 254 11.75 -2.97 4.66
CA SER A 254 11.78 -4.40 4.33
C SER A 254 11.67 -4.60 2.81
N THR A 255 12.52 -5.45 2.29
CA THR A 255 12.47 -5.92 0.90
C THR A 255 11.90 -7.34 0.79
N ILE A 256 11.41 -7.90 1.89
CA ILE A 256 10.72 -9.18 1.89
C ILE A 256 9.42 -9.03 1.11
N ILE A 257 9.31 -9.80 0.04
CA ILE A 257 8.09 -9.86 -0.77
C ILE A 257 7.07 -10.70 0.02
N THR A 258 6.03 -10.05 0.52
CA THR A 258 4.97 -10.72 1.31
C THR A 258 3.80 -11.19 0.45
N GLU A 259 3.96 -11.12 -0.87
CA GLU A 259 3.01 -11.67 -1.83
C GLU A 259 2.79 -13.18 -1.57
N PRO A 260 1.52 -13.67 -1.44
CA PRO A 260 1.25 -15.07 -1.17
C PRO A 260 1.57 -16.00 -2.35
N TRP A 261 1.62 -15.47 -3.57
CA TRP A 261 1.91 -16.23 -4.77
C TRP A 261 3.40 -16.24 -5.05
N THR A 262 4.03 -17.41 -5.04
CA THR A 262 5.48 -17.56 -5.18
C THR A 262 5.93 -17.99 -6.58
N SER A 263 5.00 -18.28 -7.47
CA SER A 263 5.31 -18.69 -8.84
C SER A 263 4.17 -18.37 -9.80
N HIS A 264 4.50 -18.00 -11.04
CA HIS A 264 3.56 -17.82 -12.13
C HIS A 264 3.80 -18.85 -13.25
N ARG A 265 2.73 -19.33 -13.85
CA ARG A 265 2.76 -20.17 -15.08
C ARG A 265 1.61 -19.74 -15.98
N PRO A 266 1.86 -19.32 -17.22
CA PRO A 266 0.79 -19.06 -18.17
C PRO A 266 0.07 -20.37 -18.52
N THR A 267 -1.27 -20.32 -18.60
CA THR A 267 -2.06 -21.45 -19.11
C THR A 267 -2.01 -21.43 -20.63
N LEU A 268 -1.50 -22.46 -21.26
CA LEU A 268 -1.27 -22.49 -22.72
C LEU A 268 -2.48 -23.02 -23.52
N GLY A 269 -3.62 -23.32 -22.84
CA GLY A 269 -4.73 -24.04 -23.46
C GLY A 269 -4.25 -25.40 -24.00
N GLY A 270 -4.96 -26.47 -23.79
CA GLY A 270 -4.53 -27.75 -24.36
C GLY A 270 -4.40 -27.64 -25.89
N ARG A 271 -3.18 -27.53 -26.41
CA ARG A 271 -2.94 -27.80 -27.83
C ARG A 271 -3.24 -29.27 -28.04
N LYS A 272 -4.38 -29.57 -28.68
CA LYS A 272 -4.65 -30.87 -29.27
C LYS A 272 -3.69 -31.11 -30.44
#